data_0f7b1162807612ab06f6d4a6672bbede
#
_entry.id   0f7b1162807612ab06f6d4a6672bbede
#
_cell.length_a   1.000
_cell.length_b   1.000
_cell.length_c   1.000
_cell.angle_alpha   90.00
_cell.angle_beta   90.00
_cell.angle_gamma   90.00
#
_symmetry.space_group_name_H-M   'P 1'
#
loop_
_entity.id
_entity.type
_entity.pdbx_description
1 polymer ?
#
loop_
_entity_poly.entity_id
_entity_poly.type
_entity_poly.pdbx_seq_one_letter_code
_entity_poly.pdbx_strand_id
1 'polypeptide(L)'
;IDWTKQYTKISFRKNEWDTFEIGFNFEGKNLTHLISGVRHIDSLNSKPDVHKHIVEIFTDHKQSGWWPAYQYIPKYKNWLALEMQEYIETGELIRWMENKVNYYYDRIENLNL
;
A
#
# COMPACT_ATOMS: atom_id res chain seq x y z
N ILE A 1 -16.69 -1.12 5.73
CA ILE A 1 -16.06 0.14 5.27
C ILE A 1 -16.89 1.32 5.74
N ASP A 2 -16.26 2.28 6.38
CA ASP A 2 -16.91 3.52 6.79
C ASP A 2 -16.62 4.60 5.75
N TRP A 3 -17.62 4.87 4.93
CA TRP A 3 -17.50 5.82 3.82
C TRP A 3 -17.41 7.28 4.26
N THR A 4 -17.65 7.57 5.54
CA THR A 4 -17.51 8.93 6.07
C THR A 4 -16.06 9.27 6.40
N LYS A 5 -15.20 8.30 6.55
CA LYS A 5 -13.78 8.51 6.79
C LYS A 5 -13.07 8.91 5.50
N GLN A 6 -12.00 9.69 5.66
CA GLN A 6 -11.21 10.15 4.52
C GLN A 6 -10.22 9.12 4.01
N TYR A 7 -10.13 7.96 4.66
CA TYR A 7 -9.30 6.86 4.18
C TYR A 7 -9.82 5.52 4.67
N THR A 8 -9.56 4.50 3.88
CA THR A 8 -9.71 3.10 4.25
C THR A 8 -8.42 2.40 3.88
N LYS A 9 -7.90 1.60 4.78
CA LYS A 9 -6.61 0.93 4.55
C LYS A 9 -6.75 -0.58 4.63
N ILE A 10 -5.98 -1.26 3.78
CA ILE A 10 -5.85 -2.72 3.75
C ILE A 10 -4.36 -3.02 3.93
N SER A 11 -4.04 -3.96 4.81
CA SER A 11 -2.66 -4.29 5.15
C SER A 11 -2.41 -5.78 4.94
N PHE A 12 -1.21 -6.09 4.48
CA PHE A 12 -0.74 -7.46 4.31
C PHE A 12 0.62 -7.60 4.96
N ARG A 13 0.76 -8.57 5.87
CA ARG A 13 2.05 -8.87 6.51
C ARG A 13 2.06 -10.29 7.04
N LYS A 14 3.27 -10.83 7.18
CA LYS A 14 3.44 -12.08 7.93
C LYS A 14 3.37 -11.80 9.43
N ASN A 15 3.02 -12.81 10.21
CA ASN A 15 2.91 -12.66 11.67
C ASN A 15 4.20 -12.18 12.32
N GLU A 16 5.36 -12.57 11.79
CA GLU A 16 6.66 -12.16 12.31
C GLU A 16 7.08 -10.73 11.97
N TRP A 17 6.37 -10.06 11.06
CA TRP A 17 6.64 -8.67 10.72
C TRP A 17 6.05 -7.76 11.79
N ASP A 18 6.89 -7.00 12.46
CA ASP A 18 6.47 -6.13 13.57
C ASP A 18 6.62 -4.64 13.29
N THR A 19 7.35 -4.27 12.25
CA THR A 19 7.66 -2.87 11.96
C THR A 19 7.09 -2.38 10.63
N PHE A 20 7.12 -3.19 9.60
CA PHE A 20 6.67 -2.81 8.26
C PHE A 20 5.58 -3.74 7.74
N GLU A 21 4.72 -3.20 6.89
CA GLU A 21 3.67 -3.96 6.22
C GLU A 21 3.49 -3.46 4.79
N ILE A 22 2.90 -4.30 3.96
CA ILE A 22 2.46 -3.90 2.62
C ILE A 22 1.08 -3.28 2.77
N GLY A 23 0.89 -2.06 2.28
CA GLY A 23 -0.32 -1.31 2.52
C GLY A 23 -0.98 -0.77 1.26
N PHE A 24 -2.30 -0.71 1.32
CA PHE A 24 -3.14 -0.02 0.32
C PHE A 24 -4.05 0.93 1.09
N ASN A 25 -3.96 2.22 0.77
CA ASN A 25 -4.82 3.24 1.37
C ASN A 25 -5.68 3.86 0.29
N PHE A 26 -6.99 3.82 0.51
CA PHE A 26 -7.94 4.61 -0.28
C PHE A 26 -8.23 5.88 0.51
N GLU A 27 -7.81 7.01 -0.01
CA GLU A 27 -7.84 8.29 0.70
C GLU A 27 -8.65 9.33 -0.06
N GLY A 28 -8.95 10.44 0.64
CA GLY A 28 -9.68 11.56 0.08
C GLY A 28 -11.19 11.37 0.13
N LYS A 29 -11.91 12.45 -0.21
CA LYS A 29 -13.38 12.43 -0.26
C LYS A 29 -13.82 11.39 -1.30
N ASN A 30 -14.74 10.51 -0.92
CA ASN A 30 -15.22 9.40 -1.75
C ASN A 30 -14.11 8.41 -2.14
N LEU A 31 -13.03 8.35 -1.36
CA LEU A 31 -11.91 7.44 -1.61
C LEU A 31 -11.35 7.61 -3.03
N THR A 32 -11.06 8.86 -3.40
CA THR A 32 -10.63 9.20 -4.76
C THR A 32 -9.16 8.92 -5.04
N HIS A 33 -8.36 8.61 -4.02
CA HIS A 33 -6.93 8.35 -4.18
C HIS A 33 -6.58 6.98 -3.64
N LEU A 34 -5.92 6.17 -4.46
CA LEU A 34 -5.34 4.90 -4.02
C LEU A 34 -3.83 5.04 -3.92
N ILE A 35 -3.29 4.69 -2.76
CA ILE A 35 -1.86 4.62 -2.50
C ILE A 35 -1.49 3.17 -2.23
N SER A 36 -0.42 2.68 -2.85
CA SER A 36 0.13 1.36 -2.56
C SER A 36 1.60 1.47 -2.19
N GLY A 37 2.06 0.60 -1.31
CA GLY A 37 3.47 0.60 -0.94
C GLY A 37 3.79 -0.24 0.29
N VAL A 38 4.95 0.06 0.85
CA VAL A 38 5.43 -0.49 2.11
C VAL A 38 5.44 0.64 3.13
N ARG A 39 4.89 0.40 4.31
CA ARG A 39 4.76 1.43 5.35
C ARG A 39 5.11 0.89 6.74
N HIS A 40 5.36 1.83 7.66
CA HIS A 40 5.48 1.49 9.09
C HIS A 40 4.11 1.10 9.65
N ILE A 41 4.13 0.13 10.58
CA ILE A 41 2.90 -0.32 11.24
C ILE A 41 2.47 0.68 12.30
N ASP A 42 3.33 0.96 13.28
CA ASP A 42 2.95 1.74 14.47
C ASP A 42 3.82 2.96 14.72
N SER A 43 5.11 2.92 14.38
CA SER A 43 6.06 3.89 14.88
C SER A 43 7.03 4.31 13.81
N LEU A 44 7.19 5.62 13.66
CA LEU A 44 8.26 6.18 12.85
C LEU A 44 9.61 5.91 13.51
N ASN A 45 10.65 5.81 12.70
CA ASN A 45 12.04 5.63 13.12
C ASN A 45 12.36 4.27 13.76
N SER A 46 11.43 3.32 13.75
CA SER A 46 11.77 1.94 14.05
C SER A 46 12.54 1.35 12.89
N LYS A 47 13.68 0.73 13.18
CA LYS A 47 14.53 0.11 12.15
C LYS A 47 14.88 1.06 11.01
N PRO A 48 15.58 2.19 11.29
CA PRO A 48 15.89 3.19 10.25
C PRO A 48 16.76 2.62 9.13
N ASP A 49 17.62 1.65 9.39
CA ASP A 49 18.44 1.02 8.35
C ASP A 49 17.60 0.19 7.39
N VAL A 50 16.57 -0.48 7.89
CA VAL A 50 15.64 -1.24 7.04
C VAL A 50 14.80 -0.27 6.22
N HIS A 51 14.29 0.81 6.82
CA HIS A 51 13.58 1.87 6.11
C HIS A 51 14.39 2.37 4.92
N LYS A 52 15.65 2.72 5.16
CA LYS A 52 16.56 3.20 4.11
C LYS A 52 16.76 2.15 3.02
N HIS A 53 16.92 0.89 3.41
CA HIS A 53 17.10 -0.20 2.45
C HIS A 53 15.87 -0.35 1.55
N ILE A 54 14.66 -0.24 2.11
CA ILE A 54 13.42 -0.29 1.33
C ILE A 54 13.37 0.86 0.33
N VAL A 55 13.74 2.08 0.74
CA VAL A 55 13.85 3.23 -0.16
C VAL A 55 14.76 2.90 -1.35
N GLU A 56 15.88 2.27 -1.10
CA GLU A 56 16.87 1.93 -2.13
C GLU A 56 16.36 0.84 -3.09
N ILE A 57 15.55 -0.10 -2.60
CA ILE A 57 14.97 -1.15 -3.45
C ILE A 57 13.97 -0.57 -4.44
N PHE A 58 13.13 0.36 -3.98
CA PHE A 58 12.01 0.89 -4.79
C PHE A 58 12.35 2.29 -5.30
N THR A 59 13.29 2.37 -6.22
CA THR A 59 13.79 3.65 -6.76
C THR A 59 12.74 4.40 -7.59
N ASP A 60 11.72 3.71 -8.09
CA ASP A 60 10.62 4.28 -8.87
C ASP A 60 9.43 4.72 -8.02
N HIS A 61 9.53 4.55 -6.70
CA HIS A 61 8.49 4.94 -5.75
C HIS A 61 8.87 6.24 -5.05
N LYS A 62 7.86 6.94 -4.56
CA LYS A 62 8.04 8.07 -3.65
C LYS A 62 8.34 7.54 -2.25
N GLN A 63 8.84 8.40 -1.37
CA GLN A 63 9.16 8.07 -0.01
C GLN A 63 8.72 9.15 0.95
N SER A 64 8.41 8.75 2.19
CA SER A 64 8.14 9.67 3.29
C SER A 64 8.60 9.02 4.58
N GLY A 65 8.48 9.74 5.71
CA GLY A 65 8.83 9.15 7.00
C GLY A 65 7.98 7.95 7.38
N TRP A 66 6.72 7.94 6.95
CA TRP A 66 5.78 6.83 7.23
C TRP A 66 5.85 5.72 6.19
N TRP A 67 6.10 6.06 4.92
CA TRP A 67 6.15 5.13 3.81
C TRP A 67 7.55 5.14 3.20
N PRO A 68 8.41 4.14 3.44
CA PRO A 68 9.68 4.06 2.73
C PRO A 68 9.52 3.86 1.21
N ALA A 69 8.37 3.34 0.77
CA ALA A 69 8.07 3.24 -0.65
C ALA A 69 6.56 3.34 -0.84
N TYR A 70 6.11 4.28 -1.69
CA TYR A 70 4.69 4.37 -2.04
C TYR A 70 4.51 4.98 -3.43
N GLN A 71 3.35 4.71 -4.02
CA GLN A 71 2.97 5.33 -5.28
C GLN A 71 1.45 5.53 -5.32
N TYR A 72 1.03 6.56 -6.05
CA TYR A 72 -0.38 6.78 -6.36
C TYR A 72 -0.78 5.94 -7.55
N ILE A 73 -1.95 5.32 -7.50
CA ILE A 73 -2.47 4.46 -8.56
C ILE A 73 -3.68 5.16 -9.19
N PRO A 74 -3.49 5.87 -10.32
CA PRO A 74 -4.57 6.66 -10.90
C PRO A 74 -5.72 5.83 -11.49
N LYS A 75 -5.47 4.57 -11.85
CA LYS A 75 -6.49 3.72 -12.46
C LYS A 75 -7.64 3.40 -11.51
N TYR A 76 -7.34 3.17 -10.22
CA TYR A 76 -8.32 2.74 -9.22
C TYR A 76 -8.63 3.88 -8.26
N LYS A 77 -9.15 4.97 -8.81
CA LYS A 77 -9.55 6.13 -8.05
C LYS A 77 -11.07 6.32 -8.16
N ASN A 78 -11.67 6.97 -7.17
CA ASN A 78 -13.08 7.31 -7.16
C ASN A 78 -14.01 6.09 -7.16
N TRP A 79 -14.27 5.58 -5.97
CA TRP A 79 -15.13 4.41 -5.76
C TRP A 79 -16.57 4.59 -6.24
N LEU A 80 -17.00 5.82 -6.49
CA LEU A 80 -18.33 6.09 -7.03
C LEU A 80 -18.39 6.00 -8.55
N ALA A 81 -17.24 5.92 -9.22
CA ALA A 81 -17.21 5.79 -10.67
C ALA A 81 -17.69 4.41 -11.11
N LEU A 82 -18.47 4.37 -12.18
CA LEU A 82 -18.95 3.12 -12.76
C LEU A 82 -17.83 2.17 -13.13
N GLU A 83 -16.74 2.72 -13.67
CA GLU A 83 -15.55 1.94 -14.03
C GLU A 83 -14.95 1.20 -12.84
N MET A 84 -14.93 1.84 -11.68
CA MET A 84 -14.41 1.21 -10.46
C MET A 84 -15.26 0.03 -10.04
N GLN A 85 -16.58 0.15 -10.18
CA GLN A 85 -17.49 -0.96 -9.89
C GLN A 85 -17.25 -2.13 -10.82
N GLU A 86 -16.98 -1.89 -12.09
CA GLU A 86 -16.63 -2.94 -13.05
C GLU A 86 -15.34 -3.66 -12.65
N TYR A 87 -14.32 -2.91 -12.21
CA TYR A 87 -13.05 -3.51 -11.75
C TYR A 87 -13.26 -4.42 -10.54
N ILE A 88 -14.18 -4.05 -9.65
CA ILE A 88 -14.53 -4.88 -8.49
C ILE A 88 -15.30 -6.13 -8.94
N GLU A 89 -16.33 -5.97 -9.75
CA GLU A 89 -17.21 -7.07 -10.18
C GLU A 89 -16.48 -8.11 -11.02
N THR A 90 -15.58 -7.68 -11.89
CA THR A 90 -14.80 -8.60 -12.73
C THR A 90 -13.65 -9.25 -11.99
N GLY A 91 -13.35 -8.80 -10.77
CA GLY A 91 -12.20 -9.27 -10.00
C GLY A 91 -10.88 -8.64 -10.42
N GLU A 92 -10.90 -7.66 -11.32
CA GLU A 92 -9.67 -7.02 -11.79
C GLU A 92 -8.92 -6.33 -10.66
N LEU A 93 -9.62 -5.60 -9.79
CA LEU A 93 -8.99 -4.93 -8.65
C LEU A 93 -8.32 -5.92 -7.71
N ILE A 94 -9.00 -6.99 -7.37
CA ILE A 94 -8.47 -8.03 -6.47
C ILE A 94 -7.20 -8.66 -7.07
N ARG A 95 -7.24 -9.01 -8.36
CA ARG A 95 -6.06 -9.58 -9.03
C ARG A 95 -4.89 -8.60 -9.06
N TRP A 96 -5.18 -7.31 -9.32
CA TRP A 96 -4.16 -6.27 -9.29
C TRP A 96 -3.51 -6.17 -7.91
N MET A 97 -4.33 -6.15 -6.84
CA MET A 97 -3.83 -6.10 -5.47
C MET A 97 -2.98 -7.31 -5.12
N GLU A 98 -3.43 -8.51 -5.48
CA GLU A 98 -2.66 -9.75 -5.26
C GLU A 98 -1.29 -9.68 -5.95
N ASN A 99 -1.26 -9.22 -7.19
CA ASN A 99 -0.01 -9.06 -7.94
C ASN A 99 0.91 -8.03 -7.29
N LYS A 100 0.35 -6.93 -6.76
CA LYS A 100 1.14 -5.92 -6.06
C LYS A 100 1.69 -6.44 -4.73
N VAL A 101 0.90 -7.19 -3.98
CA VAL A 101 1.37 -7.82 -2.73
C VAL A 101 2.57 -8.71 -3.03
N ASN A 102 2.46 -9.56 -4.05
CA ASN A 102 3.56 -10.44 -4.45
C ASN A 102 4.77 -9.65 -4.92
N TYR A 103 4.56 -8.57 -5.66
CA TYR A 103 5.62 -7.68 -6.12
C TYR A 103 6.42 -7.10 -4.96
N TYR A 104 5.73 -6.56 -3.95
CA TYR A 104 6.40 -6.02 -2.77
C TYR A 104 7.03 -7.13 -1.93
N TYR A 105 6.28 -8.20 -1.67
CA TYR A 105 6.74 -9.31 -0.87
C TYR A 105 8.05 -9.90 -1.39
N ASP A 106 8.12 -10.20 -2.67
CA ASP A 106 9.31 -10.81 -3.27
C ASP A 106 10.57 -9.96 -3.09
N ARG A 107 10.40 -8.65 -2.96
CA ARG A 107 11.51 -7.72 -2.84
C ARG A 107 11.94 -7.43 -1.41
N ILE A 108 11.06 -7.65 -0.44
CA ILE A 108 11.34 -7.30 0.96
C ILE A 108 11.38 -8.52 1.89
N GLU A 109 11.04 -9.71 1.43
CA GLU A 109 10.87 -10.89 2.29
C GLU A 109 12.12 -11.24 3.10
N ASN A 110 13.30 -10.92 2.59
CA ASN A 110 14.57 -11.24 3.25
C ASN A 110 15.05 -10.14 4.21
N LEU A 111 14.30 -9.07 4.36
CA LEU A 111 14.62 -8.00 5.28
C LEU A 111 14.08 -8.29 6.67
N ASN A 112 14.68 -7.65 7.67
CA ASN A 112 14.24 -7.78 9.05
C ASN A 112 13.03 -6.86 9.32
N LEU A 113 11.88 -7.22 8.82
CA LEU A 113 10.67 -6.42 8.87
C LEU A 113 9.95 -6.53 10.22
#